data_5add40cb7850d2d92a40b6a7fff7f3d8
#
_entry.id   5add40cb7850d2d92a40b6a7fff7f3d8
#
_cell.length_a   1.000
_cell.length_b   1.000
_cell.length_c   1.000
_cell.angle_alpha   90.00
_cell.angle_beta   90.00
_cell.angle_gamma   90.00
#
_symmetry.space_group_name_H-M   'P 1'
#
loop_
_entity.id
_entity.type
_entity.pdbx_description
1 polymer ?
#
loop_
_entity_poly.entity_id
_entity_poly.type
_entity_poly.pdbx_seq_one_letter_code
_entity_poly.pdbx_strand_id
1 'polypeptide(L)'
;MMHLVFSPTLCPDLLLPEVLDLAKAAGFSRLELFRAYTESTPVHRDWSVPMVRTAIADAGLALSGFNIRNLTGRKADSDERNLAYNLRQLEWDIHLGRALGIKTLNTKGGARTDEALADLIEGVNTLLDNIPDIALNLGNHKGNRLQGLADYQAVMPELPERARVLLDTGHLLSVGEPIMPFAEALAGRIGLVHLRDQQGEKPVPFGEGELPFAELLELLADSDYDGPLVVELEEVDWDEPLPAAIAAREYVEALLT
;
A
#
# COMPACT_ATOMS: atom_id res chain seq x y z
N MET A 1 14.49 -6.26 9.89
CA MET A 1 14.10 -5.15 10.80
C MET A 1 13.11 -4.26 10.06
N MET A 2 11.94 -4.01 10.66
CA MET A 2 10.94 -3.08 10.14
C MET A 2 11.57 -1.72 9.82
N HIS A 3 11.09 -1.05 8.78
CA HIS A 3 11.63 0.23 8.35
C HIS A 3 10.52 1.16 7.86
N LEU A 4 10.66 2.45 8.18
CA LEU A 4 9.66 3.45 7.83
C LEU A 4 9.79 3.87 6.36
N VAL A 5 8.62 4.06 5.74
CA VAL A 5 8.46 4.47 4.35
C VAL A 5 7.52 5.66 4.29
N PHE A 6 7.88 6.68 3.55
CA PHE A 6 7.05 7.85 3.31
C PHE A 6 6.01 7.56 2.22
N SER A 7 4.76 7.94 2.45
CA SER A 7 3.72 7.93 1.41
C SER A 7 3.46 9.34 0.88
N PRO A 8 3.50 9.55 -0.45
CA PRO A 8 3.22 10.86 -1.05
C PRO A 8 1.74 11.28 -0.99
N THR A 9 0.87 10.44 -0.43
CA THR A 9 -0.53 10.80 -0.18
C THR A 9 -0.71 11.98 0.76
N LEU A 10 0.31 12.26 1.59
CA LEU A 10 0.38 13.45 2.44
C LEU A 10 0.36 14.77 1.64
N CYS A 11 0.94 14.77 0.45
CA CYS A 11 1.18 15.98 -0.34
C CYS A 11 0.87 15.75 -1.83
N PRO A 12 -0.39 15.41 -2.18
CA PRO A 12 -0.77 15.01 -3.53
C PRO A 12 -0.63 16.13 -4.56
N ASP A 13 -0.63 17.38 -4.13
CA ASP A 13 -0.54 18.56 -5.00
C ASP A 13 0.90 19.02 -5.28
N LEU A 14 1.89 18.44 -4.59
CA LEU A 14 3.30 18.74 -4.84
C LEU A 14 3.81 17.97 -6.06
N LEU A 15 4.79 18.54 -6.75
CA LEU A 15 5.53 17.84 -7.80
C LEU A 15 6.50 16.82 -7.18
N LEU A 16 6.84 15.78 -7.92
CA LEU A 16 7.75 14.74 -7.43
C LEU A 16 9.06 15.27 -6.81
N PRO A 17 9.78 16.24 -7.38
CA PRO A 17 10.98 16.79 -6.73
C PRO A 17 10.69 17.39 -5.35
N GLU A 18 9.59 18.11 -5.19
CA GLU A 18 9.18 18.71 -3.91
C GLU A 18 8.81 17.65 -2.88
N VAL A 19 8.17 16.56 -3.33
CA VAL A 19 7.88 15.38 -2.49
C VAL A 19 9.15 14.71 -1.99
N LEU A 20 10.15 14.55 -2.86
CA LEU A 20 11.44 13.95 -2.48
C LEU A 20 12.19 14.82 -1.47
N ASP A 21 12.16 16.14 -1.65
CA ASP A 21 12.77 17.09 -0.71
C ASP A 21 12.03 17.06 0.64
N LEU A 22 10.70 17.00 0.64
CA LEU A 22 9.90 16.90 1.85
C LEU A 22 10.17 15.59 2.61
N ALA A 23 10.15 14.45 1.92
CA ALA A 23 10.43 13.15 2.53
C ALA A 23 11.80 13.12 3.19
N LYS A 24 12.80 13.67 2.51
CA LYS A 24 14.18 13.80 3.03
C LYS A 24 14.26 14.75 4.22
N ALA A 25 13.62 15.93 4.15
CA ALA A 25 13.58 16.89 5.23
C ALA A 25 12.86 16.32 6.46
N ALA A 26 11.84 15.50 6.26
CA ALA A 26 11.15 14.76 7.33
C ALA A 26 11.97 13.60 7.90
N GLY A 27 13.15 13.27 7.34
CA GLY A 27 14.04 12.23 7.86
C GLY A 27 13.75 10.82 7.33
N PHE A 28 12.91 10.68 6.33
CA PHE A 28 12.73 9.37 5.68
C PHE A 28 13.88 9.07 4.74
N SER A 29 14.26 7.80 4.66
CA SER A 29 15.23 7.28 3.68
C SER A 29 14.57 6.48 2.56
N ARG A 30 13.25 6.23 2.66
CA ARG A 30 12.47 5.42 1.75
C ARG A 30 11.12 6.05 1.48
N LEU A 31 10.58 5.77 0.28
CA LEU A 31 9.23 6.17 -0.09
C LEU A 31 8.55 5.05 -0.88
N GLU A 32 7.22 5.11 -0.97
CA GLU A 32 6.46 4.39 -1.97
C GLU A 32 5.99 5.34 -3.09
N LEU A 33 5.54 4.77 -4.19
CA LEU A 33 4.91 5.51 -5.27
C LEU A 33 3.59 4.88 -5.67
N PHE A 34 2.77 5.67 -6.35
CA PHE A 34 1.51 5.22 -6.95
C PHE A 34 1.59 5.33 -8.48
N ARG A 35 0.98 4.41 -9.16
CA ARG A 35 0.84 4.50 -10.60
C ARG A 35 -0.15 5.60 -10.96
N ALA A 36 0.38 6.70 -11.51
CA ALA A 36 -0.41 7.83 -12.03
C ALA A 36 -1.48 8.35 -11.04
N TYR A 37 -1.16 8.43 -9.76
CA TYR A 37 -2.08 8.91 -8.75
C TYR A 37 -2.27 10.43 -8.85
N THR A 38 -1.18 11.17 -8.77
CA THR A 38 -1.13 12.64 -8.86
C THR A 38 0.22 13.08 -9.42
N GLU A 39 0.48 14.39 -9.51
CA GLU A 39 1.78 14.95 -9.90
C GLU A 39 2.90 14.56 -8.93
N SER A 40 2.57 14.24 -7.69
CA SER A 40 3.51 13.74 -6.67
C SER A 40 4.07 12.36 -7.00
N THR A 41 3.38 11.58 -7.82
CA THR A 41 3.77 10.23 -8.22
C THR A 41 3.51 10.01 -9.72
N PRO A 42 4.29 10.67 -10.61
CA PRO A 42 4.02 10.69 -12.04
C PRO A 42 4.48 9.40 -12.75
N VAL A 43 4.11 8.24 -12.22
CA VAL A 43 4.54 6.94 -12.77
C VAL A 43 3.43 6.31 -13.59
N HIS A 44 3.51 6.46 -14.90
CA HIS A 44 2.69 5.71 -15.83
C HIS A 44 3.38 5.57 -17.19
N ARG A 45 2.75 4.84 -18.12
CA ARG A 45 3.34 4.49 -19.42
C ARG A 45 3.78 5.70 -20.29
N ASP A 46 3.17 6.87 -20.09
CA ASP A 46 3.44 8.07 -20.87
C ASP A 46 4.52 8.97 -20.23
N TRP A 47 5.05 8.55 -19.08
CA TRP A 47 6.13 9.25 -18.38
C TRP A 47 7.44 8.49 -18.46
N SER A 48 8.53 9.22 -18.42
CA SER A 48 9.88 8.62 -18.43
C SER A 48 10.22 7.98 -17.09
N VAL A 49 10.01 6.68 -16.98
CA VAL A 49 10.39 5.88 -15.80
C VAL A 49 11.87 6.07 -15.42
N PRO A 50 12.84 6.13 -16.36
CA PRO A 50 14.22 6.47 -16.02
C PRO A 50 14.40 7.82 -15.32
N MET A 51 13.62 8.85 -15.68
CA MET A 51 13.68 10.15 -15.00
C MET A 51 13.21 10.05 -13.56
N VAL A 52 12.09 9.37 -13.30
CA VAL A 52 11.58 9.13 -11.95
C VAL A 52 12.61 8.38 -11.10
N ARG A 53 13.16 7.30 -11.64
CA ARG A 53 14.20 6.51 -10.95
C ARG A 53 15.44 7.32 -10.63
N THR A 54 15.90 8.15 -11.58
CA THR A 54 17.05 9.02 -11.39
C THR A 54 16.78 10.06 -10.33
N ALA A 55 15.63 10.74 -10.35
CA ALA A 55 15.25 11.74 -9.36
C ALA A 55 15.26 11.17 -7.93
N ILE A 56 14.71 9.96 -7.73
CA ILE A 56 14.70 9.28 -6.43
C ILE A 56 16.13 8.96 -5.98
N ALA A 57 16.97 8.45 -6.87
CA ALA A 57 18.36 8.12 -6.57
C ALA A 57 19.19 9.37 -6.25
N ASP A 58 19.02 10.46 -7.00
CA ASP A 58 19.72 11.73 -6.79
C ASP A 58 19.30 12.38 -5.46
N ALA A 59 18.05 12.19 -5.03
CA ALA A 59 17.60 12.60 -3.70
C ALA A 59 18.20 11.75 -2.56
N GLY A 60 18.85 10.62 -2.88
CA GLY A 60 19.40 9.68 -1.90
C GLY A 60 18.33 8.84 -1.20
N LEU A 61 17.17 8.69 -1.81
CA LEU A 61 16.06 7.90 -1.29
C LEU A 61 16.00 6.53 -1.99
N ALA A 62 15.39 5.55 -1.31
CA ALA A 62 15.11 4.24 -1.87
C ALA A 62 13.59 4.03 -2.05
N LEU A 63 13.21 3.39 -3.15
CA LEU A 63 11.82 3.02 -3.39
C LEU A 63 11.52 1.70 -2.69
N SER A 64 10.44 1.63 -1.89
CA SER A 64 10.05 0.45 -1.10
C SER A 64 8.72 -0.17 -1.50
N GLY A 65 7.89 0.53 -2.27
CA GLY A 65 6.59 0.04 -2.71
C GLY A 65 6.12 0.75 -3.97
N PHE A 66 5.27 0.07 -4.71
CA PHE A 66 4.62 0.64 -5.89
C PHE A 66 3.15 0.19 -5.94
N ASN A 67 2.25 1.13 -5.74
CA ASN A 67 0.82 0.91 -5.77
C ASN A 67 0.33 0.95 -7.21
N ILE A 68 -0.17 -0.18 -7.70
CA ILE A 68 -0.71 -0.32 -9.05
C ILE A 68 -2.25 -0.30 -9.03
N ARG A 69 -2.87 -0.33 -10.18
CA ARG A 69 -4.34 -0.35 -10.28
C ARG A 69 -4.96 -1.55 -9.59
N ASN A 70 -6.26 -1.45 -9.29
CA ASN A 70 -7.02 -2.58 -8.77
C ASN A 70 -7.06 -3.74 -9.77
N LEU A 71 -7.07 -4.96 -9.25
CA LEU A 71 -7.12 -6.16 -10.07
C LEU A 71 -8.41 -6.24 -10.90
N THR A 72 -9.54 -5.96 -10.26
CA THR A 72 -10.83 -5.82 -10.95
C THR A 72 -11.28 -4.36 -10.91
N GLY A 73 -12.21 -3.97 -11.77
CA GLY A 73 -12.75 -2.61 -11.78
C GLY A 73 -13.34 -2.20 -10.44
N ARG A 74 -13.39 -0.90 -10.17
CA ARG A 74 -13.96 -0.36 -8.93
C ARG A 74 -15.47 -0.49 -8.86
N LYS A 75 -16.15 -0.58 -10.02
CA LYS A 75 -17.60 -0.69 -10.16
C LYS A 75 -17.98 -2.10 -10.60
N ALA A 76 -19.19 -2.51 -10.26
CA ALA A 76 -19.74 -3.77 -10.70
C ALA A 76 -20.17 -3.81 -12.17
N ASP A 77 -20.01 -2.69 -12.89
CA ASP A 77 -20.41 -2.56 -14.29
C ASP A 77 -19.57 -3.44 -15.22
N SER A 78 -20.21 -3.99 -16.25
CA SER A 78 -19.66 -5.00 -17.13
C SER A 78 -18.33 -4.61 -17.82
N ASP A 79 -18.17 -3.36 -18.21
CA ASP A 79 -17.00 -2.91 -18.96
C ASP A 79 -15.73 -2.89 -18.08
N GLU A 80 -15.86 -2.65 -16.77
CA GLU A 80 -14.74 -2.66 -15.83
C GLU A 80 -14.41 -4.08 -15.32
N ARG A 81 -15.27 -5.07 -15.60
CA ARG A 81 -15.10 -6.46 -15.15
C ARG A 81 -14.41 -7.37 -16.17
N ASN A 82 -13.88 -6.83 -17.24
CA ASN A 82 -13.15 -7.63 -18.23
C ASN A 82 -11.79 -8.08 -17.63
N LEU A 83 -11.75 -9.27 -17.03
CA LEU A 83 -10.56 -9.79 -16.37
C LEU A 83 -9.35 -9.83 -17.32
N ALA A 84 -9.51 -10.35 -18.53
CA ALA A 84 -8.40 -10.44 -19.49
C ALA A 84 -7.84 -9.06 -19.89
N TYR A 85 -8.68 -8.04 -19.97
CA TYR A 85 -8.22 -6.68 -20.19
C TYR A 85 -7.49 -6.13 -18.99
N ASN A 86 -8.05 -6.30 -17.77
CA ASN A 86 -7.47 -5.81 -16.53
C ASN A 86 -6.11 -6.46 -16.26
N LEU A 87 -5.95 -7.77 -16.50
CA LEU A 87 -4.68 -8.47 -16.33
C LEU A 87 -3.59 -7.89 -17.25
N ARG A 88 -3.90 -7.63 -18.53
CA ARG A 88 -2.94 -6.97 -19.45
C ARG A 88 -2.52 -5.57 -18.96
N GLN A 89 -3.44 -4.83 -18.35
CA GLN A 89 -3.12 -3.53 -17.79
C GLN A 89 -2.25 -3.64 -16.53
N LEU A 90 -2.50 -4.65 -15.69
CA LEU A 90 -1.69 -4.95 -14.50
C LEU A 90 -0.29 -5.45 -14.86
N GLU A 91 -0.17 -6.32 -15.86
CA GLU A 91 1.14 -6.75 -16.38
C GLU A 91 1.97 -5.54 -16.81
N TRP A 92 1.33 -4.57 -17.48
CA TRP A 92 1.97 -3.31 -17.87
C TRP A 92 2.44 -2.50 -16.65
N ASP A 93 1.60 -2.36 -15.64
CA ASP A 93 1.96 -1.67 -14.39
C ASP A 93 3.08 -2.40 -13.64
N ILE A 94 3.07 -3.73 -13.64
CA ILE A 94 4.15 -4.57 -13.08
C ILE A 94 5.48 -4.30 -13.80
N HIS A 95 5.46 -4.19 -15.13
CA HIS A 95 6.66 -3.85 -15.88
C HIS A 95 7.18 -2.45 -15.59
N LEU A 96 6.30 -1.47 -15.32
CA LEU A 96 6.72 -0.14 -14.81
C LEU A 96 7.41 -0.28 -13.45
N GLY A 97 6.83 -1.02 -12.52
CA GLY A 97 7.45 -1.30 -11.20
C GLY A 97 8.82 -1.96 -11.33
N ARG A 98 8.96 -2.97 -12.21
CA ARG A 98 10.25 -3.61 -12.49
C ARG A 98 11.28 -2.64 -13.07
N ALA A 99 10.86 -1.74 -13.95
CA ALA A 99 11.74 -0.70 -14.51
C ALA A 99 12.20 0.31 -13.45
N LEU A 100 11.41 0.51 -12.39
CA LEU A 100 11.79 1.27 -11.20
C LEU A 100 12.67 0.47 -10.23
N GLY A 101 12.87 -0.82 -10.45
CA GLY A 101 13.65 -1.71 -9.57
C GLY A 101 12.82 -2.40 -8.48
N ILE A 102 11.49 -2.29 -8.53
CA ILE A 102 10.55 -2.88 -7.57
C ILE A 102 10.10 -4.25 -8.04
N LYS A 103 10.09 -5.22 -7.12
CA LYS A 103 9.57 -6.57 -7.34
C LYS A 103 8.36 -6.91 -6.47
N THR A 104 8.07 -6.12 -5.47
CA THR A 104 6.88 -6.23 -4.64
C THR A 104 5.95 -5.07 -4.94
N LEU A 105 4.75 -5.38 -5.44
CA LEU A 105 3.77 -4.39 -5.86
C LEU A 105 2.52 -4.50 -5.01
N ASN A 106 1.83 -3.37 -4.85
CA ASN A 106 0.61 -3.29 -4.06
C ASN A 106 -0.60 -3.13 -4.99
N THR A 107 -1.64 -3.92 -4.77
CA THR A 107 -2.90 -3.83 -5.52
C THR A 107 -4.10 -4.05 -4.59
N LYS A 108 -5.27 -3.70 -5.04
CA LYS A 108 -6.54 -3.89 -4.32
C LYS A 108 -7.46 -4.80 -5.14
N GLY A 109 -8.39 -5.48 -4.49
CA GLY A 109 -9.25 -6.48 -5.12
C GLY A 109 -10.30 -5.91 -6.10
N GLY A 110 -10.66 -4.62 -5.99
CA GLY A 110 -11.66 -4.00 -6.85
C GLY A 110 -13.09 -4.12 -6.30
N ALA A 111 -14.08 -4.29 -7.18
CA ALA A 111 -15.50 -4.29 -6.81
C ALA A 111 -15.88 -5.40 -5.82
N ARG A 112 -16.83 -5.11 -4.91
CA ARG A 112 -17.29 -6.05 -3.90
C ARG A 112 -18.48 -6.87 -4.43
N THR A 113 -18.21 -7.81 -5.33
CA THR A 113 -19.17 -8.78 -5.87
C THR A 113 -18.62 -10.20 -5.76
N ASP A 114 -19.48 -11.22 -5.87
CA ASP A 114 -19.04 -12.62 -5.80
C ASP A 114 -18.20 -13.00 -7.02
N GLU A 115 -18.53 -12.46 -8.18
CA GLU A 115 -17.75 -12.69 -9.40
C GLU A 115 -16.36 -12.06 -9.29
N ALA A 116 -16.24 -10.88 -8.64
CA ALA A 116 -14.96 -10.25 -8.41
C ALA A 116 -14.05 -11.05 -7.47
N LEU A 117 -14.62 -11.92 -6.61
CA LEU A 117 -13.86 -12.84 -5.79
C LEU A 117 -13.17 -13.91 -6.65
N ALA A 118 -13.91 -14.52 -7.57
CA ALA A 118 -13.36 -15.50 -8.50
C ALA A 118 -12.31 -14.87 -9.43
N ASP A 119 -12.61 -13.69 -9.97
CA ASP A 119 -11.69 -12.91 -10.81
C ASP A 119 -10.40 -12.53 -10.06
N LEU A 120 -10.49 -12.22 -8.76
CA LEU A 120 -9.34 -11.92 -7.93
C LEU A 120 -8.41 -13.14 -7.80
N ILE A 121 -8.97 -14.30 -7.47
CA ILE A 121 -8.20 -15.54 -7.32
C ILE A 121 -7.55 -15.94 -8.65
N GLU A 122 -8.33 -15.99 -9.74
CA GLU A 122 -7.82 -16.31 -11.06
C GLU A 122 -6.75 -15.31 -11.52
N GLY A 123 -7.02 -14.03 -11.34
CA GLY A 123 -6.13 -12.96 -11.78
C GLY A 123 -4.80 -12.95 -11.06
N VAL A 124 -4.79 -13.09 -9.73
CA VAL A 124 -3.54 -13.13 -8.94
C VAL A 124 -2.72 -14.35 -9.32
N ASN A 125 -3.33 -15.55 -9.42
CA ASN A 125 -2.62 -16.75 -9.84
C ASN A 125 -2.02 -16.57 -11.24
N THR A 126 -2.80 -16.08 -12.20
CA THR A 126 -2.33 -15.85 -13.58
C THR A 126 -1.14 -14.88 -13.63
N LEU A 127 -1.22 -13.74 -12.91
CA LEU A 127 -0.14 -12.75 -12.90
C LEU A 127 1.14 -13.29 -12.27
N LEU A 128 1.02 -14.02 -11.16
CA LEU A 128 2.17 -14.59 -10.47
C LEU A 128 2.79 -15.77 -11.21
N ASP A 129 2.02 -16.53 -11.98
CA ASP A 129 2.53 -17.59 -12.86
C ASP A 129 3.25 -16.99 -14.07
N ASN A 130 2.67 -15.97 -14.69
CA ASN A 130 3.26 -15.32 -15.86
C ASN A 130 4.53 -14.51 -15.51
N ILE A 131 4.61 -13.99 -14.28
CA ILE A 131 5.73 -13.14 -13.83
C ILE A 131 6.29 -13.70 -12.51
N PRO A 132 7.15 -14.70 -12.57
CA PRO A 132 7.56 -15.47 -11.39
C PRO A 132 8.51 -14.75 -10.43
N ASP A 133 9.08 -13.61 -10.83
CA ASP A 133 10.06 -12.85 -10.04
C ASP A 133 9.46 -11.69 -9.23
N ILE A 134 8.13 -11.62 -9.13
CA ILE A 134 7.42 -10.61 -8.34
C ILE A 134 6.62 -11.20 -7.18
N ALA A 135 6.26 -10.34 -6.24
CA ALA A 135 5.23 -10.58 -5.22
C ALA A 135 4.14 -9.50 -5.31
N LEU A 136 2.91 -9.86 -4.95
CA LEU A 136 1.79 -8.94 -4.89
C LEU A 136 1.28 -8.84 -3.46
N ASN A 137 1.24 -7.63 -2.92
CA ASN A 137 0.52 -7.33 -1.69
C ASN A 137 -0.92 -6.94 -2.03
N LEU A 138 -1.87 -7.63 -1.44
CA LEU A 138 -3.30 -7.42 -1.63
C LEU A 138 -3.83 -6.58 -0.49
N GLY A 139 -4.23 -5.33 -0.78
CA GLY A 139 -4.63 -4.35 0.23
C GLY A 139 -6.11 -4.46 0.61
N ASN A 140 -6.39 -4.39 1.91
CA ASN A 140 -7.73 -4.16 2.42
C ASN A 140 -8.12 -2.69 2.18
N HIS A 141 -9.40 -2.49 1.87
CA HIS A 141 -9.91 -1.14 1.62
C HIS A 141 -11.43 -1.11 1.81
N LYS A 142 -11.96 -0.06 2.44
CA LYS A 142 -13.40 0.17 2.60
C LYS A 142 -14.11 0.10 1.25
N GLY A 143 -15.16 -0.72 1.17
CA GLY A 143 -15.95 -0.89 -0.05
C GLY A 143 -15.29 -1.72 -1.15
N ASN A 144 -14.11 -2.28 -0.91
CA ASN A 144 -13.38 -3.12 -1.86
C ASN A 144 -13.68 -4.61 -1.64
N ARG A 145 -13.32 -5.48 -2.59
CA ARG A 145 -13.51 -6.93 -2.48
C ARG A 145 -12.77 -7.53 -1.28
N LEU A 146 -11.60 -7.00 -0.99
CA LEU A 146 -10.86 -7.32 0.23
C LEU A 146 -11.03 -6.18 1.23
N GLN A 147 -11.83 -6.41 2.27
CA GLN A 147 -12.17 -5.40 3.25
C GLN A 147 -11.85 -5.84 4.68
N GLY A 148 -12.26 -7.03 5.09
CA GLY A 148 -12.07 -7.56 6.43
C GLY A 148 -11.51 -8.97 6.44
N LEU A 149 -11.26 -9.54 7.62
CA LEU A 149 -10.61 -10.84 7.82
C LEU A 149 -11.28 -11.97 7.05
N ALA A 150 -12.61 -12.02 7.05
CA ALA A 150 -13.36 -13.07 6.35
C ALA A 150 -13.07 -13.10 4.84
N ASP A 151 -12.85 -11.94 4.20
CA ASP A 151 -12.50 -11.88 2.79
C ASP A 151 -11.12 -12.51 2.54
N TYR A 152 -10.13 -12.23 3.40
CA TYR A 152 -8.79 -12.80 3.29
C TYR A 152 -8.77 -14.29 3.61
N GLN A 153 -9.54 -14.75 4.58
CA GLN A 153 -9.67 -16.18 4.90
C GLN A 153 -10.24 -16.97 3.72
N ALA A 154 -11.11 -16.36 2.92
CA ALA A 154 -11.66 -16.98 1.72
C ALA A 154 -10.68 -17.01 0.54
N VAL A 155 -9.77 -16.02 0.44
CA VAL A 155 -8.91 -15.82 -0.73
C VAL A 155 -7.50 -16.41 -0.53
N MET A 156 -6.87 -16.14 0.61
CA MET A 156 -5.45 -16.45 0.80
C MET A 156 -5.08 -17.93 0.70
N PRO A 157 -5.94 -18.90 1.08
CA PRO A 157 -5.66 -20.32 0.88
C PRO A 157 -5.57 -20.74 -0.59
N GLU A 158 -6.23 -20.01 -1.50
CA GLU A 158 -6.25 -20.27 -2.94
C GLU A 158 -5.08 -19.61 -3.70
N LEU A 159 -4.24 -18.83 -2.98
CA LEU A 159 -3.17 -18.02 -3.57
C LEU A 159 -1.77 -18.51 -3.14
N PRO A 160 -0.78 -18.41 -4.03
CA PRO A 160 0.61 -18.77 -3.73
C PRO A 160 1.21 -17.86 -2.65
N GLU A 161 2.31 -18.28 -2.02
CA GLU A 161 3.00 -17.52 -0.96
C GLU A 161 3.47 -16.13 -1.40
N ARG A 162 3.69 -15.93 -2.70
CA ARG A 162 4.05 -14.62 -3.27
C ARG A 162 2.89 -13.62 -3.32
N ALA A 163 1.66 -14.07 -3.13
CA ALA A 163 0.53 -13.22 -2.81
C ALA A 163 0.54 -12.96 -1.31
N ARG A 164 0.74 -11.73 -0.92
CA ARG A 164 0.86 -11.29 0.47
C ARG A 164 -0.25 -10.32 0.83
N VAL A 165 -0.34 -9.98 2.09
CA VAL A 165 -1.30 -9.00 2.61
C VAL A 165 -0.64 -7.63 2.72
N LEU A 166 -1.29 -6.60 2.20
CA LEU A 166 -1.06 -5.23 2.62
C LEU A 166 -2.11 -4.93 3.70
N LEU A 167 -1.65 -4.74 4.92
CA LEU A 167 -2.49 -4.37 6.05
C LEU A 167 -2.60 -2.84 6.11
N ASP A 168 -3.79 -2.29 5.86
CA ASP A 168 -4.07 -0.86 6.03
C ASP A 168 -4.90 -0.67 7.30
N THR A 169 -4.30 0.00 8.28
CA THR A 169 -4.88 0.15 9.62
C THR A 169 -6.13 1.02 9.62
N GLY A 170 -6.13 2.11 8.86
CA GLY A 170 -7.24 3.04 8.80
C GLY A 170 -8.46 2.45 8.10
N HIS A 171 -8.25 1.70 7.03
CA HIS A 171 -9.36 1.05 6.33
C HIS A 171 -10.01 -0.07 7.15
N LEU A 172 -9.27 -0.78 8.01
CA LEU A 172 -9.87 -1.74 8.96
C LEU A 172 -10.76 -1.02 9.96
N LEU A 173 -10.25 0.03 10.60
CA LEU A 173 -11.03 0.81 11.56
C LEU A 173 -12.30 1.41 10.93
N SER A 174 -12.19 1.96 9.72
CA SER A 174 -13.31 2.57 8.98
C SER A 174 -14.46 1.61 8.66
N VAL A 175 -14.24 0.31 8.75
CA VAL A 175 -15.29 -0.72 8.54
C VAL A 175 -15.62 -1.49 9.80
N GLY A 176 -15.08 -1.07 10.95
CA GLY A 176 -15.30 -1.70 12.24
C GLY A 176 -14.63 -3.08 12.38
N GLU A 177 -13.61 -3.36 11.56
CA GLU A 177 -12.86 -4.62 11.63
C GLU A 177 -11.78 -4.52 12.70
N PRO A 178 -11.72 -5.45 13.68
CA PRO A 178 -10.69 -5.43 14.71
C PRO A 178 -9.30 -5.70 14.12
N ILE A 179 -8.36 -4.78 14.33
CA ILE A 179 -7.03 -4.85 13.72
C ILE A 179 -6.20 -6.01 14.26
N MET A 180 -6.22 -6.25 15.58
CA MET A 180 -5.38 -7.29 16.20
C MET A 180 -5.76 -8.71 15.73
N PRO A 181 -7.04 -9.14 15.77
CA PRO A 181 -7.44 -10.43 15.21
C PRO A 181 -7.11 -10.58 13.72
N PHE A 182 -7.19 -9.49 12.94
CA PHE A 182 -6.82 -9.49 11.53
C PHE A 182 -5.31 -9.74 11.37
N ALA A 183 -4.49 -8.99 12.10
CA ALA A 183 -3.03 -9.11 12.07
C ALA A 183 -2.55 -10.48 12.56
N GLU A 184 -3.09 -10.98 13.68
CA GLU A 184 -2.77 -12.31 14.23
C GLU A 184 -3.06 -13.44 13.23
N ALA A 185 -4.25 -13.41 12.60
CA ALA A 185 -4.65 -14.46 11.66
C ALA A 185 -3.81 -14.47 10.37
N LEU A 186 -3.23 -13.35 9.98
CA LEU A 186 -2.52 -13.16 8.72
C LEU A 186 -1.02 -12.84 8.88
N ALA A 187 -0.49 -12.87 10.10
CA ALA A 187 0.87 -12.44 10.43
C ALA A 187 1.94 -13.00 9.47
N GLY A 188 1.93 -14.31 9.20
CA GLY A 188 2.89 -14.96 8.30
C GLY A 188 2.74 -14.60 6.82
N ARG A 189 1.72 -13.84 6.45
CA ARG A 189 1.41 -13.43 5.07
C ARG A 189 1.47 -11.91 4.88
N ILE A 190 1.66 -11.11 5.93
CA ILE A 190 1.80 -9.65 5.82
C ILE A 190 3.09 -9.32 5.09
N GLY A 191 2.99 -8.56 4.01
CA GLY A 191 4.12 -8.13 3.17
C GLY A 191 4.37 -6.62 3.23
N LEU A 192 3.37 -5.84 3.63
CA LEU A 192 3.46 -4.39 3.80
C LEU A 192 2.37 -3.92 4.77
N VAL A 193 2.67 -2.87 5.54
CA VAL A 193 1.70 -2.24 6.44
C VAL A 193 1.59 -0.76 6.10
N HIS A 194 0.37 -0.30 5.82
CA HIS A 194 0.00 1.11 5.80
C HIS A 194 -0.46 1.51 7.20
N LEU A 195 0.30 2.37 7.83
CA LEU A 195 -0.02 2.97 9.11
C LEU A 195 -0.78 4.27 8.87
N ARG A 196 -2.01 4.31 9.31
CA ARG A 196 -2.87 5.50 9.25
C ARG A 196 -3.62 5.58 10.57
N ASP A 197 -3.44 6.67 11.31
CA ASP A 197 -4.18 6.87 12.55
C ASP A 197 -5.53 7.52 12.29
N GLN A 198 -6.55 7.05 12.99
CA GLN A 198 -7.93 7.50 12.79
C GLN A 198 -8.71 7.50 14.10
N GLN A 199 -9.71 8.40 14.15
CA GLN A 199 -10.79 8.37 15.12
C GLN A 199 -12.10 8.06 14.37
N GLY A 200 -12.61 6.85 14.53
CA GLY A 200 -13.67 6.32 13.67
C GLY A 200 -13.26 6.30 12.20
N GLU A 201 -13.98 7.04 11.35
CA GLU A 201 -13.66 7.15 9.91
C GLU A 201 -12.78 8.37 9.58
N LYS A 202 -12.45 9.21 10.56
CA LYS A 202 -11.71 10.45 10.32
C LYS A 202 -10.23 10.25 10.59
N PRO A 203 -9.34 10.47 9.58
CA PRO A 203 -7.91 10.51 9.80
C PRO A 203 -7.52 11.62 10.78
N VAL A 204 -6.56 11.32 11.66
CA VAL A 204 -6.04 12.26 12.67
C VAL A 204 -4.51 12.15 12.72
N PRO A 205 -3.82 13.14 13.34
CA PRO A 205 -2.39 12.99 13.61
C PRO A 205 -2.08 11.73 14.42
N PHE A 206 -0.91 11.13 14.15
CA PHE A 206 -0.49 9.93 14.86
C PHE A 206 -0.44 10.15 16.38
N GLY A 207 -1.05 9.23 17.12
CA GLY A 207 -1.19 9.29 18.58
C GLY A 207 -2.46 9.99 19.06
N GLU A 208 -3.28 10.56 18.18
CA GLU A 208 -4.57 11.17 18.50
C GLU A 208 -5.76 10.25 18.16
N GLY A 209 -5.50 9.11 17.53
CA GLY A 209 -6.51 8.15 17.10
C GLY A 209 -6.76 7.02 18.08
N GLU A 210 -7.44 5.98 17.58
CA GLU A 210 -7.92 4.84 18.37
C GLU A 210 -7.12 3.56 18.09
N LEU A 211 -6.13 3.60 17.20
CA LEU A 211 -5.44 2.40 16.72
C LEU A 211 -4.35 1.91 17.69
N PRO A 212 -4.30 0.61 17.99
CA PRO A 212 -3.36 0.03 18.95
C PRO A 212 -1.99 -0.22 18.28
N PHE A 213 -1.28 0.85 17.89
CA PHE A 213 -0.02 0.72 17.16
C PHE A 213 1.07 0.01 17.94
N ALA A 214 1.18 0.24 19.25
CA ALA A 214 2.21 -0.41 20.07
C ALA A 214 2.04 -1.94 20.03
N GLU A 215 0.82 -2.41 20.30
CA GLU A 215 0.49 -3.84 20.29
C GLU A 215 0.62 -4.43 18.87
N LEU A 216 0.25 -3.69 17.84
CA LEU A 216 0.41 -4.13 16.45
C LEU A 216 1.88 -4.31 16.07
N LEU A 217 2.73 -3.35 16.43
CA LEU A 217 4.17 -3.41 16.11
C LEU A 217 4.87 -4.53 16.89
N GLU A 218 4.48 -4.76 18.15
CA GLU A 218 4.96 -5.89 18.95
C GLU A 218 4.57 -7.23 18.29
N LEU A 219 3.30 -7.41 17.91
CA LEU A 219 2.84 -8.60 17.22
C LEU A 219 3.59 -8.84 15.90
N LEU A 220 3.82 -7.79 15.11
CA LEU A 220 4.57 -7.88 13.86
C LEU A 220 6.02 -8.32 14.14
N ALA A 221 6.68 -7.76 15.16
CA ALA A 221 8.03 -8.14 15.56
C ALA A 221 8.10 -9.61 16.01
N ASP A 222 7.15 -10.06 16.84
CA ASP A 222 7.03 -11.44 17.31
C ASP A 222 6.76 -12.44 16.19
N SER A 223 6.22 -11.95 15.07
CA SER A 223 5.95 -12.75 13.88
C SER A 223 7.09 -12.71 12.84
N ASP A 224 8.28 -12.24 13.23
CA ASP A 224 9.45 -12.06 12.36
C ASP A 224 9.19 -11.14 11.14
N TYR A 225 8.23 -10.23 11.24
CA TYR A 225 8.01 -9.25 10.19
C TYR A 225 9.14 -8.22 10.16
N ASP A 226 9.80 -8.08 9.01
CA ASP A 226 10.89 -7.13 8.82
C ASP A 226 10.65 -6.17 7.62
N GLY A 227 9.39 -6.10 7.19
CA GLY A 227 8.95 -5.37 6.01
C GLY A 227 8.76 -3.86 6.23
N PRO A 228 8.24 -3.17 5.20
CA PRO A 228 7.97 -1.74 5.23
C PRO A 228 6.76 -1.37 6.09
N LEU A 229 6.91 -0.32 6.88
CA LEU A 229 5.86 0.38 7.58
C LEU A 229 5.66 1.74 6.88
N VAL A 230 4.63 1.85 6.09
CA VAL A 230 4.34 3.06 5.32
C VAL A 230 3.52 4.03 6.17
N VAL A 231 4.06 5.20 6.41
CA VAL A 231 3.35 6.29 7.10
C VAL A 231 2.45 6.98 6.08
N GLU A 232 1.14 6.74 6.18
CA GLU A 232 0.14 7.24 5.25
C GLU A 232 -0.76 8.27 5.94
N LEU A 233 -0.79 9.48 5.40
CA LEU A 233 -1.50 10.63 5.94
C LEU A 233 -2.49 11.18 4.89
N GLU A 234 -3.20 10.28 4.20
CA GLU A 234 -4.15 10.68 3.16
C GLU A 234 -5.49 11.19 3.73
N GLU A 235 -6.26 11.84 2.87
CA GLU A 235 -7.61 12.36 3.15
C GLU A 235 -7.67 13.50 4.19
N VAL A 236 -6.53 14.11 4.52
CA VAL A 236 -6.46 15.31 5.34
C VAL A 236 -5.74 16.41 4.57
N ASP A 237 -6.31 17.59 4.57
CA ASP A 237 -5.63 18.80 4.10
C ASP A 237 -4.73 19.29 5.23
N TRP A 238 -3.46 18.94 5.15
CA TRP A 238 -2.46 19.31 6.14
C TRP A 238 -1.94 20.71 5.82
N ASP A 239 -2.27 21.69 6.64
CA ASP A 239 -1.77 23.08 6.51
C ASP A 239 -0.24 23.13 6.37
N GLU A 240 0.46 22.27 7.11
CA GLU A 240 1.91 22.16 7.11
C GLU A 240 2.34 20.68 6.99
N PRO A 241 2.52 20.16 5.77
CA PRO A 241 2.80 18.73 5.55
C PRO A 241 4.15 18.26 6.13
N LEU A 242 5.19 19.12 6.15
CA LEU A 242 6.49 18.73 6.70
C LEU A 242 6.46 18.47 8.21
N PRO A 243 5.92 19.36 9.08
CA PRO A 243 5.73 19.05 10.50
C PRO A 243 4.88 17.80 10.74
N ALA A 244 3.82 17.59 9.97
CA ALA A 244 2.98 16.39 10.08
C ALA A 244 3.76 15.11 9.78
N ALA A 245 4.58 15.11 8.72
CA ALA A 245 5.43 13.99 8.36
C ALA A 245 6.48 13.68 9.43
N ILE A 246 7.12 14.72 10.00
CA ILE A 246 8.11 14.58 11.09
C ILE A 246 7.45 13.96 12.31
N ALA A 247 6.31 14.54 12.76
CA ALA A 247 5.61 14.08 13.95
C ALA A 247 5.17 12.60 13.82
N ALA A 248 4.61 12.22 12.66
CA ALA A 248 4.21 10.86 12.39
C ALA A 248 5.40 9.87 12.40
N ARG A 249 6.53 10.25 11.77
CA ARG A 249 7.75 9.44 11.78
C ARG A 249 8.26 9.24 13.21
N GLU A 250 8.40 10.32 13.97
CA GLU A 250 8.93 10.28 15.35
C GLU A 250 8.03 9.47 16.27
N TYR A 251 6.71 9.56 16.11
CA TYR A 251 5.76 8.76 16.86
C TYR A 251 5.98 7.25 16.61
N VAL A 252 6.05 6.83 15.35
CA VAL A 252 6.24 5.39 15.03
C VAL A 252 7.63 4.91 15.44
N GLU A 253 8.70 5.71 15.23
CA GLU A 253 10.06 5.37 15.67
C GLU A 253 10.14 5.15 17.18
N ALA A 254 9.42 5.96 17.98
CA ALA A 254 9.39 5.81 19.43
C ALA A 254 8.74 4.48 19.87
N LEU A 255 7.84 3.91 19.07
CA LEU A 255 7.22 2.61 19.34
C LEU A 255 8.10 1.42 18.91
N LEU A 256 9.11 1.65 18.07
CA LEU A 256 10.01 0.59 17.57
C LEU A 256 11.27 0.42 18.46
N THR A 257 11.46 1.28 19.46
CA THR A 257 12.61 1.26 20.41
C THR A 257 12.25 0.53 21.69
#